data_0ba0e65df4e45abe19362b1508771e60
#
_entry.id   0ba0e65df4e45abe19362b1508771e60
#
_cell.length_a   1.000
_cell.length_b   1.000
_cell.length_c   1.000
_cell.angle_alpha   90.00
_cell.angle_beta   90.00
_cell.angle_gamma   90.00
#
_symmetry.space_group_name_H-M   'P 1'
#
loop_
_entity.id
_entity.type
_entity.pdbx_description
1 polymer ?
#
loop_
_entity_poly.entity_id
_entity_poly.type
_entity_poly.pdbx_seq_one_letter_code
_entity_poly.pdbx_strand_id
1 'polypeptide(L)'
;MKFKKVTALALCVAMSATALAGCGSKAATTDSQTAAPAESAAADTADTADAAEEAPVETKDVTLKVWAPQEDQNPTDTYDKGMLAAMCDAFNEAHPEWNITYEYGVCGEDVAKDEVTKDVDAAADVYMFANDQLPILVEAGAIAELGGKNLEEVKATNSESMINTVTYEGGVYGVPYAYNGWFMYYDSSKFTED
;
A
#
# COMPACT_ATOMS: atom_id res chain seq x y z
N MET A 1 -20.46 4.90 -37.46
CA MET A 1 -19.44 4.30 -36.61
C MET A 1 -18.09 4.42 -37.32
N LYS A 2 -17.25 5.31 -36.85
CA LYS A 2 -15.93 5.59 -37.50
C LYS A 2 -14.84 5.38 -36.44
N PHE A 3 -14.11 4.29 -36.58
CA PHE A 3 -12.90 4.01 -35.81
C PHE A 3 -11.81 5.04 -36.18
N LYS A 4 -11.32 5.80 -35.20
CA LYS A 4 -10.11 6.62 -35.36
C LYS A 4 -8.92 5.80 -34.85
N LYS A 5 -8.05 5.45 -35.76
CA LYS A 5 -6.75 4.81 -35.52
C LYS A 5 -5.84 5.86 -34.89
N VAL A 6 -5.32 5.60 -33.69
CA VAL A 6 -4.26 6.39 -33.05
C VAL A 6 -2.94 5.66 -33.34
N THR A 7 -2.06 6.35 -34.02
CA THR A 7 -0.74 5.89 -34.46
C THR A 7 0.24 5.99 -33.28
N ALA A 8 0.83 4.88 -32.91
CA ALA A 8 1.91 4.84 -31.90
C ALA A 8 3.21 5.37 -32.56
N LEU A 9 3.79 6.37 -31.92
CA LEU A 9 5.11 6.92 -32.28
C LEU A 9 6.16 6.24 -31.37
N ALA A 10 6.96 5.37 -31.99
CA ALA A 10 8.11 4.75 -31.34
C ALA A 10 9.28 5.75 -31.30
N LEU A 11 9.81 6.05 -30.12
CA LEU A 11 11.04 6.81 -29.96
C LEU A 11 12.13 5.88 -29.41
N CYS A 12 13.04 5.49 -30.28
CA CYS A 12 14.29 4.82 -29.94
C CYS A 12 15.29 5.84 -29.39
N VAL A 13 15.82 5.65 -28.21
CA VAL A 13 17.01 6.36 -27.73
C VAL A 13 18.11 5.36 -27.44
N ALA A 14 19.23 5.62 -28.08
CA ALA A 14 20.41 4.79 -28.16
C ALA A 14 21.22 4.76 -26.85
N MET A 15 21.76 3.58 -26.57
CA MET A 15 22.75 3.30 -25.55
C MET A 15 24.11 3.96 -25.88
N SER A 16 24.74 4.53 -24.89
CA SER A 16 26.19 4.78 -24.90
C SER A 16 26.83 4.05 -23.71
N ALA A 17 27.56 3.01 -24.05
CA ALA A 17 28.44 2.28 -23.15
C ALA A 17 29.78 3.03 -23.02
N THR A 18 30.26 3.25 -21.81
CA THR A 18 31.68 3.53 -21.56
C THR A 18 32.20 2.55 -20.52
N ALA A 19 33.01 1.65 -21.02
CA ALA A 19 33.85 0.78 -20.25
C ALA A 19 35.14 1.55 -19.82
N LEU A 20 35.56 1.40 -18.56
CA LEU A 20 36.95 1.64 -18.17
C LEU A 20 37.41 0.52 -17.25
N ALA A 21 38.36 -0.22 -17.77
CA ALA A 21 39.12 -1.26 -17.12
C ALA A 21 40.18 -0.64 -16.21
N GLY A 22 40.46 -1.29 -15.09
CA GLY A 22 41.58 -0.97 -14.23
C GLY A 22 41.95 -2.18 -13.37
N CYS A 23 42.96 -2.89 -13.80
CA CYS A 23 43.64 -4.03 -13.19
C CYS A 23 44.41 -3.63 -11.93
N GLY A 24 44.62 -4.59 -11.01
CA GLY A 24 45.69 -4.49 -10.05
C GLY A 24 45.59 -5.44 -8.86
N SER A 25 46.39 -6.46 -8.93
CA SER A 25 46.51 -7.64 -8.06
C SER A 25 47.25 -7.45 -6.73
N LYS A 26 47.03 -8.47 -5.85
CA LYS A 26 47.92 -9.18 -4.94
C LYS A 26 48.11 -8.66 -3.51
N ALA A 27 47.56 -9.40 -2.60
CA ALA A 27 48.12 -10.37 -1.65
C ALA A 27 49.13 -9.90 -0.60
N ALA A 28 48.81 -10.32 0.59
CA ALA A 28 49.66 -10.93 1.65
C ALA A 28 50.05 -10.10 2.87
N THR A 29 49.53 -10.55 3.98
CA THR A 29 50.14 -10.95 5.26
C THR A 29 50.76 -9.93 6.21
N THR A 30 50.27 -10.07 7.42
CA THR A 30 50.93 -10.27 8.72
C THR A 30 51.36 -9.06 9.54
N ASP A 31 50.78 -9.06 10.70
CA ASP A 31 51.33 -8.97 12.07
C ASP A 31 51.56 -7.63 12.77
N SER A 32 50.90 -7.61 13.89
CA SER A 32 51.33 -7.28 15.27
C SER A 32 51.81 -5.88 15.67
N GLN A 33 51.16 -5.50 16.72
CA GLN A 33 51.61 -4.91 17.99
C GLN A 33 51.69 -3.38 18.18
N THR A 34 50.80 -2.96 19.07
CA THR A 34 51.09 -2.33 20.40
C THR A 34 51.62 -0.90 20.44
N ALA A 35 50.84 -0.06 21.07
CA ALA A 35 51.12 0.89 22.14
C ALA A 35 50.51 2.28 21.95
N ALA A 36 49.70 2.63 22.90
CA ALA A 36 49.33 4.02 23.28
C ALA A 36 50.50 4.58 24.17
N PRO A 37 50.48 5.79 24.74
CA PRO A 37 49.55 6.94 24.61
C PRO A 37 50.30 8.30 24.52
N ALA A 38 49.57 9.40 24.35
CA ALA A 38 49.74 10.73 25.00
C ALA A 38 48.88 11.78 24.24
N GLU A 39 47.90 12.29 24.85
CA GLU A 39 47.66 13.51 25.63
C GLU A 39 47.83 14.86 24.88
N SER A 40 46.74 15.62 24.97
CA SER A 40 46.59 17.08 25.06
C SER A 40 46.63 17.93 23.79
N ALA A 41 45.47 18.53 23.44
CA ALA A 41 45.19 19.93 23.67
C ALA A 41 43.83 20.34 23.04
N ALA A 42 43.06 21.05 23.82
CA ALA A 42 41.79 21.66 23.45
C ALA A 42 42.00 22.76 22.41
N ALA A 43 41.08 22.83 21.42
CA ALA A 43 40.76 24.05 20.73
C ALA A 43 39.25 24.01 20.41
N ASP A 44 38.56 24.90 21.10
CA ASP A 44 37.23 25.38 20.92
C ASP A 44 37.04 25.87 19.48
N THR A 45 36.07 25.27 18.73
CA THR A 45 35.52 25.89 17.54
C THR A 45 34.02 25.60 17.53
N ALA A 46 33.29 26.68 17.62
CA ALA A 46 31.87 26.84 17.57
C ALA A 46 31.23 25.95 16.51
N ASP A 47 30.32 25.13 16.97
CA ASP A 47 29.35 24.37 16.20
C ASP A 47 28.36 25.38 15.56
N THR A 48 28.55 25.66 14.29
CA THR A 48 27.53 26.25 13.44
C THR A 48 26.70 25.11 12.91
N ALA A 49 25.60 24.79 13.59
CA ALA A 49 24.56 23.92 13.05
C ALA A 49 24.06 24.55 11.74
N ASP A 50 24.54 24.04 10.64
CA ASP A 50 23.95 24.22 9.31
C ASP A 50 22.61 23.50 9.33
N ALA A 51 21.52 24.27 9.56
CA ALA A 51 20.18 23.80 9.33
C ALA A 51 20.05 23.61 7.81
N ALA A 52 20.20 22.37 7.37
CA ALA A 52 19.84 21.98 6.02
C ALA A 52 18.35 22.33 5.85
N GLU A 53 18.07 23.38 5.11
CA GLU A 53 16.77 23.75 4.60
C GLU A 53 16.33 22.60 3.70
N GLU A 54 15.43 21.73 4.20
CA GLU A 54 14.82 20.67 3.40
C GLU A 54 14.17 21.33 2.18
N ALA A 55 14.62 20.95 0.99
CA ALA A 55 14.00 21.37 -0.25
C ALA A 55 12.51 21.04 -0.22
N PRO A 56 11.63 21.94 -0.71
CA PRO A 56 10.19 21.70 -0.71
C PRO A 56 9.89 20.37 -1.39
N VAL A 57 9.28 19.43 -0.70
CA VAL A 57 8.76 18.20 -1.29
C VAL A 57 7.66 18.61 -2.26
N GLU A 58 7.82 18.36 -3.56
CA GLU A 58 6.74 18.55 -4.52
C GLU A 58 5.61 17.61 -4.15
N THR A 59 4.54 18.15 -3.59
CA THR A 59 3.34 17.39 -3.25
C THR A 59 2.49 17.15 -4.50
N LYS A 60 1.90 15.96 -4.60
CA LYS A 60 0.94 15.63 -5.65
C LYS A 60 -0.49 15.77 -5.11
N ASP A 61 -1.29 16.58 -5.76
CA ASP A 61 -2.72 16.68 -5.46
C ASP A 61 -3.45 15.48 -6.05
N VAL A 62 -4.22 14.78 -5.20
CA VAL A 62 -5.01 13.60 -5.59
C VAL A 62 -6.39 13.70 -4.94
N THR A 63 -7.42 13.39 -5.69
CA THR A 63 -8.76 13.16 -5.15
C THR A 63 -9.06 11.68 -5.22
N LEU A 64 -9.43 11.06 -4.09
CA LEU A 64 -9.84 9.67 -4.01
C LEU A 64 -11.29 9.57 -3.54
N LYS A 65 -12.10 8.87 -4.31
CA LYS A 65 -13.43 8.46 -3.91
C LYS A 65 -13.32 7.16 -3.12
N VAL A 66 -13.77 7.16 -1.85
CA VAL A 66 -13.64 6.03 -0.94
C VAL A 66 -15.00 5.62 -0.40
N TRP A 67 -15.37 4.35 -0.63
CA TRP A 67 -16.63 3.79 -0.13
C TRP A 67 -16.38 2.76 0.97
N ALA A 68 -17.15 2.87 2.05
CA ALA A 68 -17.15 1.94 3.16
C ALA A 68 -18.55 1.82 3.78
N PRO A 69 -18.80 0.81 4.61
CA PRO A 69 -20.03 0.70 5.39
C PRO A 69 -20.32 1.95 6.23
N GLN A 70 -21.58 2.18 6.51
CA GLN A 70 -22.01 3.35 7.30
C GLN A 70 -21.43 3.34 8.71
N GLU A 71 -21.28 2.16 9.31
CA GLU A 71 -20.73 1.99 10.65
C GLU A 71 -19.30 2.48 10.79
N ASP A 72 -18.47 2.33 9.75
CA ASP A 72 -17.08 2.78 9.73
C ASP A 72 -16.96 4.31 9.58
N GLN A 73 -18.04 4.96 9.19
CA GLN A 73 -18.13 6.40 8.99
C GLN A 73 -18.84 7.12 10.14
N ASN A 74 -19.50 6.38 11.03
CA ASN A 74 -20.16 6.97 12.18
C ASN A 74 -19.15 7.35 13.26
N PRO A 75 -19.34 8.53 13.92
CA PRO A 75 -18.58 8.89 15.09
C PRO A 75 -18.72 7.86 16.21
N THR A 76 -17.62 7.60 16.90
CA THR A 76 -17.55 6.74 18.09
C THR A 76 -16.81 7.45 19.20
N ASP A 77 -16.80 6.88 20.43
CA ASP A 77 -16.00 7.41 21.54
C ASP A 77 -14.48 7.46 21.26
N THR A 78 -14.02 6.63 20.29
CA THR A 78 -12.60 6.56 19.92
C THR A 78 -12.29 7.44 18.68
N TYR A 79 -13.24 7.54 17.76
CA TYR A 79 -13.08 8.24 16.48
C TYR A 79 -14.22 9.25 16.29
N ASP A 80 -13.95 10.51 16.53
CA ASP A 80 -14.94 11.60 16.47
C ASP A 80 -15.50 11.85 15.05
N LYS A 81 -14.75 11.46 14.02
CA LYS A 81 -15.15 11.55 12.61
C LYS A 81 -15.47 10.19 11.96
N GLY A 82 -15.49 9.11 12.75
CA GLY A 82 -15.55 7.74 12.24
C GLY A 82 -14.19 7.13 11.97
N MET A 83 -14.12 5.79 11.96
CA MET A 83 -12.88 5.03 11.79
C MET A 83 -12.26 5.26 10.40
N LEU A 84 -13.07 5.25 9.34
CA LEU A 84 -12.60 5.47 7.97
C LEU A 84 -11.86 6.81 7.83
N ALA A 85 -12.47 7.90 8.31
CA ALA A 85 -11.84 9.22 8.22
C ALA A 85 -10.54 9.29 9.04
N ALA A 86 -10.51 8.67 10.22
CA ALA A 86 -9.29 8.61 11.03
C ALA A 86 -8.15 7.84 10.35
N MET A 87 -8.46 6.75 9.63
CA MET A 87 -7.47 6.01 8.85
C MET A 87 -6.94 6.84 7.66
N CYS A 88 -7.82 7.56 6.97
CA CYS A 88 -7.43 8.45 5.88
C CYS A 88 -6.55 9.62 6.36
N ASP A 89 -6.90 10.23 7.50
CA ASP A 89 -6.10 11.28 8.13
C ASP A 89 -4.70 10.74 8.51
N ALA A 90 -4.62 9.55 9.11
CA ALA A 90 -3.35 8.91 9.45
C ALA A 90 -2.50 8.57 8.21
N PHE A 91 -3.14 8.19 7.10
CA PHE A 91 -2.43 7.99 5.84
C PHE A 91 -1.82 9.28 5.31
N ASN A 92 -2.56 10.39 5.34
CA ASN A 92 -2.03 11.69 4.92
C ASN A 92 -0.85 12.15 5.80
N GLU A 93 -0.91 11.90 7.12
CA GLU A 93 0.20 12.20 8.02
C GLU A 93 1.46 11.37 7.72
N ALA A 94 1.28 10.11 7.34
CA ALA A 94 2.37 9.19 6.99
C ALA A 94 2.96 9.46 5.59
N HIS A 95 2.22 10.13 4.71
CA HIS A 95 2.55 10.35 3.30
C HIS A 95 2.47 11.82 2.91
N PRO A 96 3.36 12.68 3.44
CA PRO A 96 3.35 14.13 3.18
C PRO A 96 3.66 14.50 1.72
N GLU A 97 4.18 13.57 0.92
CA GLU A 97 4.38 13.72 -0.52
C GLU A 97 3.07 13.74 -1.32
N TRP A 98 1.94 13.40 -0.69
CA TRP A 98 0.61 13.40 -1.29
C TRP A 98 -0.30 14.40 -0.57
N ASN A 99 -1.01 15.21 -1.33
CA ASN A 99 -2.10 16.04 -0.84
C ASN A 99 -3.43 15.40 -1.28
N ILE A 100 -3.97 14.49 -0.45
CA ILE A 100 -5.14 13.70 -0.82
C ILE A 100 -6.41 14.34 -0.26
N THR A 101 -7.36 14.59 -1.16
CA THR A 101 -8.74 14.93 -0.82
C THR A 101 -9.60 13.67 -0.93
N TYR A 102 -10.31 13.32 0.12
CA TYR A 102 -11.19 12.15 0.14
C TYR A 102 -12.64 12.53 -0.08
N GLU A 103 -13.29 11.83 -1.01
CA GLU A 103 -14.73 11.90 -1.25
C GLU A 103 -15.36 10.62 -0.69
N TYR A 104 -15.96 10.71 0.49
CA TYR A 104 -16.54 9.55 1.16
C TYR A 104 -17.94 9.22 0.63
N GLY A 105 -18.21 7.93 0.44
CA GLY A 105 -19.51 7.38 0.09
C GLY A 105 -19.87 6.19 0.97
N VAL A 106 -21.14 5.93 1.12
CA VAL A 106 -21.63 4.77 1.87
C VAL A 106 -21.95 3.64 0.91
N CYS A 107 -21.24 2.51 1.12
CA CYS A 107 -21.50 1.26 0.43
C CYS A 107 -21.12 0.11 1.36
N GLY A 108 -22.06 -0.77 1.68
CA GLY A 108 -21.78 -1.98 2.47
C GLY A 108 -20.98 -2.98 1.65
N GLU A 109 -20.10 -3.74 2.32
CA GLU A 109 -19.28 -4.76 1.69
C GLU A 109 -20.11 -5.89 1.04
N ASP A 110 -21.31 -6.13 1.55
CA ASP A 110 -22.27 -7.14 1.05
C ASP A 110 -22.88 -6.79 -0.31
N VAL A 111 -23.02 -5.49 -0.60
CA VAL A 111 -23.63 -4.97 -1.84
C VAL A 111 -22.60 -4.34 -2.79
N ALA A 112 -21.34 -4.26 -2.41
CA ALA A 112 -20.29 -3.56 -3.16
C ALA A 112 -20.21 -4.02 -4.62
N LYS A 113 -20.26 -5.33 -4.88
CA LYS A 113 -20.28 -5.90 -6.22
C LYS A 113 -21.39 -5.30 -7.07
N ASP A 114 -22.62 -5.24 -6.54
CA ASP A 114 -23.77 -4.77 -7.30
C ASP A 114 -23.72 -3.26 -7.55
N GLU A 115 -23.17 -2.49 -6.62
CA GLU A 115 -23.01 -1.04 -6.79
C GLU A 115 -21.87 -0.70 -7.76
N VAL A 116 -20.73 -1.35 -7.63
CA VAL A 116 -19.55 -1.07 -8.47
C VAL A 116 -19.75 -1.52 -9.92
N THR A 117 -20.38 -2.68 -10.14
CA THR A 117 -20.59 -3.19 -11.51
C THR A 117 -21.70 -2.49 -12.29
N LYS A 118 -22.47 -1.59 -11.67
CA LYS A 118 -23.42 -0.72 -12.42
C LYS A 118 -22.69 0.22 -13.36
N ASP A 119 -21.59 0.78 -12.92
CA ASP A 119 -20.72 1.66 -13.71
C ASP A 119 -19.32 1.68 -13.05
N VAL A 120 -18.42 0.85 -13.54
CA VAL A 120 -17.08 0.69 -13.00
C VAL A 120 -16.28 1.99 -13.06
N ASP A 121 -16.46 2.79 -14.13
CA ASP A 121 -15.73 4.05 -14.32
C ASP A 121 -16.21 5.16 -13.36
N ALA A 122 -17.45 5.08 -12.88
CA ALA A 122 -18.05 6.03 -11.94
C ALA A 122 -17.97 5.58 -10.47
N ALA A 123 -17.58 4.33 -10.22
CA ALA A 123 -17.46 3.76 -8.90
C ALA A 123 -16.35 4.43 -8.07
N ALA A 124 -16.19 3.99 -6.82
CA ALA A 124 -15.11 4.47 -5.96
C ALA A 124 -13.74 3.93 -6.39
N ASP A 125 -12.68 4.73 -6.17
CA ASP A 125 -11.30 4.33 -6.39
C ASP A 125 -10.84 3.30 -5.36
N VAL A 126 -11.40 3.39 -4.15
CA VAL A 126 -11.15 2.45 -3.04
C VAL A 126 -12.47 2.09 -2.39
N TYR A 127 -12.72 0.81 -2.19
CA TYR A 127 -13.94 0.34 -1.54
C TYR A 127 -13.75 -0.99 -0.82
N MET A 128 -14.60 -1.24 0.17
CA MET A 128 -14.65 -2.52 0.88
C MET A 128 -15.60 -3.48 0.17
N PHE A 129 -15.26 -4.76 0.14
CA PHE A 129 -16.11 -5.81 -0.42
C PHE A 129 -15.96 -7.13 0.33
N ALA A 130 -17.01 -7.95 0.32
CA ALA A 130 -16.95 -9.30 0.84
C ALA A 130 -16.21 -10.22 -0.14
N ASN A 131 -15.32 -11.07 0.35
CA ASN A 131 -14.39 -11.84 -0.48
C ASN A 131 -15.05 -12.87 -1.42
N ASP A 132 -16.28 -13.26 -1.18
CA ASP A 132 -17.09 -14.09 -2.09
C ASP A 132 -17.46 -13.36 -3.39
N GLN A 133 -17.37 -12.03 -3.40
CA GLN A 133 -17.61 -11.19 -4.57
C GLN A 133 -16.38 -11.06 -5.49
N LEU A 134 -15.22 -11.47 -5.02
CA LEU A 134 -13.93 -11.29 -5.69
C LEU A 134 -13.92 -11.73 -7.18
N PRO A 135 -14.38 -12.94 -7.55
CA PRO A 135 -14.36 -13.34 -8.95
C PRO A 135 -15.14 -12.40 -9.87
N ILE A 136 -16.31 -11.95 -9.44
CA ILE A 136 -17.18 -11.08 -10.24
C ILE A 136 -16.53 -9.70 -10.42
N LEU A 137 -15.92 -9.15 -9.38
CA LEU A 137 -15.24 -7.85 -9.43
C LEU A 137 -14.01 -7.89 -10.34
N VAL A 138 -13.23 -8.98 -10.30
CA VAL A 138 -12.08 -9.18 -11.21
C VAL A 138 -12.55 -9.31 -12.66
N GLU A 139 -13.53 -10.17 -12.94
CA GLU A 139 -14.06 -10.38 -14.29
C GLU A 139 -14.71 -9.12 -14.88
N ALA A 140 -15.28 -8.26 -14.05
CA ALA A 140 -15.81 -6.97 -14.45
C ALA A 140 -14.71 -5.90 -14.68
N GLY A 141 -13.45 -6.19 -14.33
CA GLY A 141 -12.36 -5.21 -14.37
C GLY A 141 -12.52 -4.10 -13.33
N ALA A 142 -13.26 -4.37 -12.25
CA ALA A 142 -13.61 -3.40 -11.22
C ALA A 142 -12.54 -3.24 -10.14
N ILE A 143 -11.61 -4.19 -10.04
CA ILE A 143 -10.47 -4.16 -9.13
C ILE A 143 -9.18 -4.51 -9.86
N ALA A 144 -8.08 -3.87 -9.45
CA ALA A 144 -6.75 -4.08 -10.02
C ALA A 144 -5.98 -5.15 -9.25
N GLU A 145 -5.16 -5.91 -9.97
CA GLU A 145 -4.19 -6.82 -9.35
C GLU A 145 -3.11 -6.03 -8.61
N LEU A 146 -2.81 -6.44 -7.39
CA LEU A 146 -1.71 -5.89 -6.61
C LEU A 146 -0.37 -6.38 -7.18
N GLY A 147 0.58 -5.45 -7.30
CA GLY A 147 1.92 -5.75 -7.81
C GLY A 147 3.03 -5.03 -7.05
N GLY A 148 4.29 -5.39 -7.36
CA GLY A 148 5.47 -4.72 -6.83
C GLY A 148 5.53 -4.68 -5.30
N LYS A 149 5.91 -3.55 -4.76
CA LYS A 149 6.07 -3.35 -3.30
C LYS A 149 4.78 -3.53 -2.51
N ASN A 150 3.65 -3.11 -3.07
CA ASN A 150 2.35 -3.24 -2.39
C ASN A 150 1.99 -4.72 -2.17
N LEU A 151 2.21 -5.58 -3.17
CA LEU A 151 2.00 -7.01 -3.02
C LEU A 151 2.95 -7.63 -1.99
N GLU A 152 4.23 -7.22 -2.00
CA GLU A 152 5.23 -7.70 -1.03
C GLU A 152 4.83 -7.32 0.40
N GLU A 153 4.39 -6.10 0.63
CA GLU A 153 3.94 -5.61 1.93
C GLU A 153 2.68 -6.34 2.42
N VAL A 154 1.68 -6.50 1.56
CA VAL A 154 0.45 -7.23 1.89
C VAL A 154 0.76 -8.68 2.27
N LYS A 155 1.67 -9.35 1.54
CA LYS A 155 2.10 -10.71 1.88
C LYS A 155 2.94 -10.80 3.15
N ALA A 156 3.71 -9.77 3.47
CA ALA A 156 4.54 -9.73 4.68
C ALA A 156 3.72 -9.48 5.95
N THR A 157 2.61 -8.75 5.84
CA THR A 157 1.78 -8.33 6.97
C THR A 157 0.57 -9.23 7.22
N ASN A 158 0.25 -10.14 6.29
CA ASN A 158 -0.90 -11.04 6.40
C ASN A 158 -0.48 -12.51 6.34
N SER A 159 -1.24 -13.40 6.98
CA SER A 159 -1.04 -14.83 6.87
C SER A 159 -1.41 -15.35 5.48
N GLU A 160 -0.83 -16.47 5.06
CA GLU A 160 -1.16 -17.12 3.79
C GLU A 160 -2.66 -17.41 3.64
N SER A 161 -3.33 -17.81 4.73
CA SER A 161 -4.77 -18.05 4.72
C SER A 161 -5.57 -16.79 4.42
N MET A 162 -5.14 -15.63 4.92
CA MET A 162 -5.78 -14.34 4.62
C MET A 162 -5.51 -13.91 3.18
N ILE A 163 -4.28 -14.07 2.68
CA ILE A 163 -3.95 -13.78 1.28
C ILE A 163 -4.78 -14.63 0.33
N ASN A 164 -5.01 -15.90 0.64
CA ASN A 164 -5.83 -16.78 -0.18
C ASN A 164 -7.29 -16.28 -0.33
N THR A 165 -7.84 -15.53 0.65
CA THR A 165 -9.19 -14.97 0.57
C THR A 165 -9.33 -13.85 -0.46
N VAL A 166 -8.24 -13.23 -0.87
CA VAL A 166 -8.18 -12.12 -1.86
C VAL A 166 -7.39 -12.53 -3.11
N THR A 167 -7.18 -13.86 -3.30
CA THR A 167 -6.49 -14.41 -4.48
C THR A 167 -7.50 -15.03 -5.44
N TYR A 168 -7.41 -14.65 -6.71
CA TYR A 168 -8.19 -15.22 -7.81
C TYR A 168 -7.30 -15.50 -9.01
N GLU A 169 -7.36 -16.72 -9.58
CA GLU A 169 -6.55 -17.17 -10.74
C GLU A 169 -5.03 -16.90 -10.59
N GLY A 170 -4.54 -16.89 -9.34
CA GLY A 170 -3.11 -16.69 -9.03
C GLY A 170 -2.69 -15.24 -8.80
N GLY A 171 -3.55 -14.26 -9.10
CA GLY A 171 -3.37 -12.86 -8.78
C GLY A 171 -3.96 -12.49 -7.41
N VAL A 172 -3.42 -11.49 -6.74
CA VAL A 172 -3.92 -10.93 -5.48
C VAL A 172 -4.58 -9.59 -5.78
N TYR A 173 -5.85 -9.42 -5.42
CA TYR A 173 -6.67 -8.28 -5.83
C TYR A 173 -7.21 -7.43 -4.68
N GLY A 174 -6.82 -7.71 -3.47
CA GLY A 174 -7.28 -6.96 -2.32
C GLY A 174 -6.35 -7.04 -1.13
N VAL A 175 -6.59 -6.15 -0.17
CA VAL A 175 -5.91 -6.16 1.13
C VAL A 175 -6.89 -6.70 2.15
N PRO A 176 -6.56 -7.79 2.88
CA PRO A 176 -7.42 -8.28 3.95
C PRO A 176 -7.59 -7.20 5.03
N TYR A 177 -8.84 -6.81 5.28
CA TYR A 177 -9.16 -5.73 6.22
C TYR A 177 -9.68 -6.26 7.55
N ALA A 178 -10.72 -7.10 7.50
CA ALA A 178 -11.34 -7.68 8.67
C ALA A 178 -11.66 -9.16 8.46
N TYR A 179 -11.66 -9.92 9.55
CA TYR A 179 -12.14 -11.29 9.55
C TYR A 179 -13.62 -11.32 9.90
N ASN A 180 -14.40 -12.00 9.06
CA ASN A 180 -15.80 -12.32 9.36
C ASN A 180 -16.00 -13.83 9.25
N GLY A 181 -16.76 -14.39 10.18
CA GLY A 181 -17.04 -15.83 10.21
C GLY A 181 -18.51 -16.09 10.50
N TRP A 182 -19.08 -17.03 9.77
CA TRP A 182 -20.42 -17.54 10.03
C TRP A 182 -20.33 -18.70 11.00
N PHE A 183 -21.18 -18.69 12.04
CA PHE A 183 -21.28 -19.78 12.98
C PHE A 183 -22.74 -20.01 13.38
N MET A 184 -23.05 -21.22 13.81
CA MET A 184 -24.37 -21.60 14.25
C MET A 184 -24.35 -21.86 15.75
N TYR A 185 -25.26 -21.24 16.48
CA TYR A 185 -25.56 -21.64 17.86
C TYR A 185 -26.51 -22.82 17.84
N TYR A 186 -26.25 -23.82 18.65
CA TYR A 186 -27.17 -24.91 18.86
C TYR A 186 -27.31 -25.21 20.36
N ASP A 187 -28.49 -25.70 20.74
CA ASP A 187 -28.74 -26.18 22.11
C ASP A 187 -28.21 -27.62 22.21
N SER A 188 -27.04 -27.77 22.87
CA SER A 188 -26.38 -29.06 23.03
C SER A 188 -27.24 -30.09 23.80
N SER A 189 -28.27 -29.65 24.55
CA SER A 189 -29.21 -30.58 25.21
C SER A 189 -30.20 -31.26 24.25
N LYS A 190 -30.28 -30.75 23.00
CA LYS A 190 -31.19 -31.25 21.95
C LYS A 190 -30.49 -32.12 20.88
N PHE A 191 -29.16 -32.17 20.94
CA PHE A 191 -28.35 -32.93 19.98
C PHE A 191 -27.49 -33.94 20.75
N THR A 192 -27.36 -35.15 20.22
CA THR A 192 -26.44 -36.19 20.69
C THR A 192 -25.20 -36.19 19.79
N GLU A 193 -24.04 -36.48 20.36
CA GLU A 193 -22.81 -36.76 19.59
C GLU A 193 -22.90 -38.18 19.00
N ASP A 194 -23.52 -38.31 17.85
CA ASP A 194 -23.56 -39.58 17.09
C ASP A 194 -22.76 -39.43 15.81
#